data_5aba13db450407fa29cd423adfed1c21
#
_entry.id   5aba13db450407fa29cd423adfed1c21
#
_cell.length_a   1.000
_cell.length_b   1.000
_cell.length_c   1.000
_cell.angle_alpha   90.00
_cell.angle_beta   90.00
_cell.angle_gamma   90.00
#
_symmetry.space_group_name_H-M   'P 1'
#
loop_
_entity.id
_entity.type
_entity.pdbx_description
1 polymer ?
#
loop_
_entity_poly.entity_id
_entity_poly.type
_entity_poly.pdbx_seq_one_letter_code
_entity_poly.pdbx_strand_id
1 'polypeptide(L)'
;MLFRSFAALDQESRIDHLLLRNEIRFQRQELDRQKHQQQEVAEMLPFAQGIVALEESRRRMEPLDSAKAARTVTDLRGQIADAQRKLEETLKDTKSTNASGKVLGNRAARMIDELRRSLRTWNTFYSGYDPEFSWWMKKPFDEADKALNDYAGVIRKKVVGAVDGEDDPVVGDPIGREALLAALQHEMIPYTPEELIKIAEKEFEWCEREYKRAAQDMGLGDDWRKALEKTTQNYMKPGEQPKLIRQLADEAVSFLEERNLVTIPTLAKQLWRMEMMTPERQKVNPYFTGGEVISVSFPTDGMGHEEKLMSLRGNSIHLCRATVHHELIPGHHLQL
;
A
#
# COMPACT_ATOMS: atom_id res chain seq x y z
N MET A 1 -10.59 31.03 11.62
CA MET A 1 -11.55 30.01 12.09
C MET A 1 -11.44 29.67 13.60
N LEU A 2 -10.32 29.83 14.24
CA LEU A 2 -10.05 29.40 15.62
C LEU A 2 -10.84 30.13 16.74
N PHE A 3 -11.60 31.15 16.44
CA PHE A 3 -12.28 32.00 17.45
C PHE A 3 -13.80 32.08 17.32
N ARG A 4 -14.44 31.28 16.44
CA ARG A 4 -15.89 31.22 16.36
C ARG A 4 -16.40 30.02 17.16
N SER A 5 -17.48 30.24 17.94
CA SER A 5 -18.18 29.12 18.60
C SER A 5 -18.70 28.15 17.55
N PHE A 6 -18.57 26.85 17.77
CA PHE A 6 -19.15 25.80 16.90
C PHE A 6 -20.64 26.02 16.65
N ALA A 7 -21.36 26.51 17.66
CA ALA A 7 -22.80 26.78 17.55
C ALA A 7 -23.13 27.94 16.57
N ALA A 8 -22.17 28.86 16.33
CA ALA A 8 -22.33 29.98 15.40
C ALA A 8 -21.93 29.67 13.96
N LEU A 9 -21.48 28.42 13.68
CA LEU A 9 -21.17 27.97 12.32
C LEU A 9 -22.44 27.54 11.58
N ASP A 10 -22.48 27.77 10.26
CA ASP A 10 -23.45 27.13 9.39
C ASP A 10 -23.21 25.61 9.29
N GLN A 11 -24.10 24.89 8.59
CA GLN A 11 -24.05 23.43 8.53
C GLN A 11 -22.75 22.93 7.88
N GLU A 12 -22.35 23.50 6.75
CA GLU A 12 -21.13 23.10 6.03
C GLU A 12 -19.89 23.32 6.89
N SER A 13 -19.76 24.50 7.51
CA SER A 13 -18.65 24.79 8.41
C SER A 13 -18.62 23.90 9.67
N ARG A 14 -19.77 23.41 10.13
CA ARG A 14 -19.84 22.42 11.23
C ARG A 14 -19.33 21.08 10.78
N ILE A 15 -19.66 20.64 9.57
CA ILE A 15 -19.17 19.38 8.97
C ILE A 15 -17.66 19.47 8.85
N ASP A 16 -17.13 20.52 8.23
CA ASP A 16 -15.69 20.73 8.08
C ASP A 16 -14.97 20.74 9.44
N HIS A 17 -15.54 21.39 10.45
CA HIS A 17 -14.99 21.40 11.78
C HIS A 17 -14.91 19.99 12.40
N LEU A 18 -15.96 19.18 12.22
CA LEU A 18 -16.00 17.81 12.75
C LEU A 18 -14.98 16.92 12.04
N LEU A 19 -14.90 17.01 10.72
CA LEU A 19 -13.94 16.26 9.90
C LEU A 19 -12.49 16.62 10.30
N LEU A 20 -12.17 17.92 10.34
CA LEU A 20 -10.83 18.39 10.73
C LEU A 20 -10.47 17.98 12.16
N ARG A 21 -11.41 18.07 13.11
CA ARG A 21 -11.18 17.63 14.49
C ARG A 21 -10.95 16.14 14.57
N ASN A 22 -11.70 15.34 13.79
CA ASN A 22 -11.52 13.89 13.71
C ASN A 22 -10.14 13.53 13.16
N GLU A 23 -9.73 14.17 12.06
CA GLU A 23 -8.42 14.01 11.45
C GLU A 23 -7.28 14.36 12.41
N ILE A 24 -7.33 15.53 13.06
CA ILE A 24 -6.30 15.94 14.03
C ILE A 24 -6.19 14.93 15.18
N ARG A 25 -7.33 14.42 15.67
CA ARG A 25 -7.32 13.42 16.74
C ARG A 25 -6.63 12.14 16.29
N PHE A 26 -6.98 11.65 15.13
CA PHE A 26 -6.41 10.42 14.56
C PHE A 26 -4.91 10.57 14.31
N GLN A 27 -4.48 11.66 13.67
CA GLN A 27 -3.07 11.94 13.41
C GLN A 27 -2.23 12.02 14.70
N ARG A 28 -2.78 12.57 15.79
CA ARG A 28 -2.09 12.58 17.07
C ARG A 28 -1.90 11.18 17.64
N GLN A 29 -2.94 10.34 17.59
CA GLN A 29 -2.85 8.94 18.05
C GLN A 29 -1.85 8.15 17.18
N GLU A 30 -1.85 8.38 15.88
CA GLU A 30 -0.91 7.73 14.95
C GLU A 30 0.55 8.16 15.22
N LEU A 31 0.80 9.44 15.50
CA LEU A 31 2.12 9.91 15.89
C LEU A 31 2.59 9.29 17.21
N ASP A 32 1.72 9.14 18.19
CA ASP A 32 2.06 8.50 19.45
C ASP A 32 2.36 7.00 19.25
N ARG A 33 1.61 6.31 18.39
CA ARG A 33 1.87 4.93 18.00
C ARG A 33 3.23 4.79 17.28
N GLN A 34 3.52 5.67 16.34
CA GLN A 34 4.80 5.68 15.62
C GLN A 34 5.99 5.91 16.57
N LYS A 35 5.86 6.84 17.53
CA LYS A 35 6.89 7.06 18.55
C LYS A 35 7.13 5.80 19.38
N HIS A 36 6.07 5.12 19.79
CA HIS A 36 6.20 3.85 20.52
C HIS A 36 6.92 2.80 19.68
N GLN A 37 6.54 2.64 18.42
CA GLN A 37 7.19 1.70 17.49
C GLN A 37 8.68 2.03 17.28
N GLN A 38 9.03 3.31 17.23
CA GLN A 38 10.44 3.75 17.15
C GLN A 38 11.20 3.39 18.43
N GLN A 39 10.59 3.57 19.61
CA GLN A 39 11.20 3.21 20.89
C GLN A 39 11.48 1.71 21.02
N GLU A 40 10.57 0.85 20.52
CA GLU A 40 10.71 -0.61 20.56
C GLU A 40 11.94 -1.11 19.79
N VAL A 41 12.37 -0.39 18.75
CA VAL A 41 13.54 -0.76 17.93
C VAL A 41 14.76 0.16 18.15
N ALA A 42 14.68 1.12 19.06
CA ALA A 42 15.71 2.15 19.27
C ALA A 42 17.10 1.56 19.57
N GLU A 43 17.16 0.45 20.31
CA GLU A 43 18.44 -0.22 20.62
C GLU A 43 19.12 -0.79 19.37
N MET A 44 18.35 -1.16 18.34
CA MET A 44 18.88 -1.61 17.05
C MET A 44 19.33 -0.43 16.17
N LEU A 45 18.88 0.79 16.46
CA LEU A 45 19.05 1.97 15.60
C LEU A 45 19.73 3.15 16.32
N PRO A 46 20.85 2.97 17.05
CA PRO A 46 21.47 4.04 17.83
C PRO A 46 21.95 5.23 16.97
N PHE A 47 22.16 5.01 15.68
CA PHE A 47 22.59 6.02 14.70
C PHE A 47 21.42 6.86 14.13
N ALA A 48 20.17 6.46 14.37
CA ALA A 48 18.99 7.07 13.71
C ALA A 48 18.92 8.58 13.94
N GLN A 49 19.09 9.02 15.19
CA GLN A 49 19.00 10.44 15.54
C GLN A 49 20.05 11.29 14.82
N GLY A 50 21.24 10.76 14.56
CA GLY A 50 22.28 11.46 13.82
C GLY A 50 21.89 11.73 12.36
N ILE A 51 21.25 10.76 11.69
CA ILE A 51 20.76 10.93 10.33
C ILE A 51 19.59 11.90 10.28
N VAL A 52 18.65 11.79 11.22
CA VAL A 52 17.52 12.71 11.33
C VAL A 52 17.99 14.14 11.53
N ALA A 53 18.97 14.37 12.41
CA ALA A 53 19.53 15.70 12.71
C ALA A 53 20.16 16.35 11.47
N LEU A 54 20.85 15.60 10.62
CA LEU A 54 21.41 16.12 9.36
C LEU A 54 20.29 16.63 8.42
N GLU A 55 19.23 15.86 8.27
CA GLU A 55 18.10 16.24 7.41
C GLU A 55 17.29 17.40 8.00
N GLU A 56 17.11 17.45 9.32
CA GLU A 56 16.44 18.57 9.99
C GLU A 56 17.22 19.87 9.86
N SER A 57 18.56 19.84 10.00
CA SER A 57 19.43 20.99 9.80
C SER A 57 19.30 21.54 8.37
N ARG A 58 19.26 20.64 7.36
CA ARG A 58 18.98 21.02 5.98
C ARG A 58 17.62 21.70 5.82
N ARG A 59 16.57 21.12 6.39
CA ARG A 59 15.20 21.69 6.30
C ARG A 59 15.09 23.06 6.96
N ARG A 60 15.87 23.30 8.00
CA ARG A 60 15.95 24.61 8.67
C ARG A 60 16.88 25.58 7.94
N MET A 61 17.49 25.14 6.83
CA MET A 61 18.48 25.94 6.06
C MET A 61 19.64 26.43 6.93
N GLU A 62 20.08 25.62 7.88
CA GLU A 62 21.23 25.92 8.71
C GLU A 62 22.53 25.85 7.88
N PRO A 63 23.52 26.74 8.16
CA PRO A 63 24.80 26.65 7.46
C PRO A 63 25.49 25.31 7.66
N LEU A 64 26.02 24.72 6.59
CA LEU A 64 26.69 23.44 6.61
C LEU A 64 28.22 23.62 6.65
N ASP A 65 28.87 22.99 7.62
CA ASP A 65 30.30 22.75 7.62
C ASP A 65 30.58 21.37 7.03
N SER A 66 31.11 21.33 5.81
CA SER A 66 31.30 20.10 5.05
C SER A 66 32.25 19.12 5.72
N ALA A 67 33.33 19.59 6.34
CA ALA A 67 34.29 18.74 7.03
C ALA A 67 33.70 18.15 8.35
N LYS A 68 32.93 18.95 9.09
CA LYS A 68 32.20 18.48 10.27
C LYS A 68 31.13 17.47 9.91
N ALA A 69 30.36 17.73 8.87
CA ALA A 69 29.34 16.81 8.37
C ALA A 69 29.95 15.46 7.96
N ALA A 70 31.10 15.46 7.27
CA ALA A 70 31.80 14.25 6.91
C ALA A 70 32.28 13.44 8.12
N ARG A 71 32.77 14.11 9.18
CA ARG A 71 33.08 13.45 10.46
C ARG A 71 31.84 12.81 11.09
N THR A 72 30.72 13.56 11.14
CA THR A 72 29.45 13.02 11.64
C THR A 72 29.03 11.76 10.89
N VAL A 73 29.09 11.74 9.55
CA VAL A 73 28.73 10.55 8.76
C VAL A 73 29.72 9.39 8.98
N THR A 74 31.00 9.69 9.19
CA THR A 74 31.99 8.66 9.57
C THR A 74 31.66 8.03 10.94
N ASP A 75 31.27 8.85 11.92
CA ASP A 75 30.88 8.39 13.26
C ASP A 75 29.59 7.52 13.19
N LEU A 76 28.62 7.91 12.36
CA LEU A 76 27.42 7.11 12.09
C LEU A 76 27.77 5.72 11.57
N ARG A 77 28.71 5.60 10.62
CA ARG A 77 29.20 4.31 10.15
C ARG A 77 29.75 3.44 11.30
N GLY A 78 30.50 4.04 12.20
CA GLY A 78 30.99 3.36 13.41
C GLY A 78 29.85 2.81 14.29
N GLN A 79 28.85 3.65 14.55
CA GLN A 79 27.66 3.24 15.32
C GLN A 79 26.86 2.12 14.65
N ILE A 80 26.75 2.14 13.31
CA ILE A 80 26.08 1.07 12.54
C ILE A 80 26.83 -0.26 12.70
N ALA A 81 28.16 -0.24 12.57
CA ALA A 81 29.00 -1.44 12.75
C ALA A 81 28.90 -2.00 14.16
N ASP A 82 28.87 -1.14 15.18
CA ASP A 82 28.71 -1.55 16.60
C ASP A 82 27.31 -2.14 16.84
N ALA A 83 26.25 -1.53 16.28
CA ALA A 83 24.89 -2.06 16.38
C ALA A 83 24.79 -3.46 15.74
N GLN A 84 25.36 -3.64 14.54
CA GLN A 84 25.39 -4.93 13.89
C GLN A 84 26.12 -6.00 14.72
N ARG A 85 27.29 -5.66 15.26
CA ARG A 85 28.06 -6.58 16.10
C ARG A 85 27.27 -7.00 17.34
N LYS A 86 26.66 -6.06 18.06
CA LYS A 86 25.80 -6.34 19.23
C LYS A 86 24.64 -7.28 18.87
N LEU A 87 23.95 -7.01 17.76
CA LEU A 87 22.87 -7.85 17.29
C LEU A 87 23.37 -9.29 17.03
N GLU A 88 24.50 -9.43 16.32
CA GLU A 88 25.08 -10.75 16.01
C GLU A 88 25.54 -11.51 17.26
N GLU A 89 26.04 -10.81 18.29
CA GLU A 89 26.37 -11.40 19.59
C GLU A 89 25.11 -11.89 20.30
N THR A 90 24.06 -11.09 20.37
CA THR A 90 22.77 -11.46 20.98
C THR A 90 22.15 -12.70 20.28
N LEU A 91 22.26 -12.78 18.95
CA LEU A 91 21.71 -13.90 18.19
C LEU A 91 22.47 -15.21 18.39
N LYS A 92 23.74 -15.19 18.80
CA LYS A 92 24.51 -16.43 19.14
C LYS A 92 23.94 -17.11 20.37
N ASP A 93 23.44 -16.34 21.33
CA ASP A 93 22.89 -16.88 22.59
C ASP A 93 21.41 -17.30 22.43
N THR A 94 20.75 -16.92 21.33
CA THR A 94 19.32 -17.18 21.09
C THR A 94 19.15 -18.20 19.97
N LYS A 95 18.65 -19.41 20.31
CA LYS A 95 18.48 -20.51 19.32
C LYS A 95 17.39 -20.27 18.26
N SER A 96 16.48 -19.32 18.46
CA SER A 96 15.38 -19.00 17.52
C SER A 96 14.78 -17.64 17.86
N THR A 97 14.51 -16.84 16.84
CA THR A 97 13.72 -15.59 16.97
C THR A 97 12.24 -15.94 16.99
N ASN A 98 11.53 -15.53 18.04
CA ASN A 98 10.08 -15.71 18.13
C ASN A 98 9.33 -14.76 17.17
N ALA A 99 8.01 -14.93 17.05
CA ALA A 99 7.18 -14.10 16.16
C ALA A 99 7.32 -12.60 16.45
N SER A 100 7.33 -12.18 17.73
CA SER A 100 7.52 -10.79 18.12
C SER A 100 8.88 -10.25 17.69
N GLY A 101 9.95 -11.02 17.85
CA GLY A 101 11.28 -10.65 17.38
C GLY A 101 11.35 -10.47 15.87
N LYS A 102 10.64 -11.30 15.08
CA LYS A 102 10.54 -11.12 13.63
C LYS A 102 9.82 -9.83 13.25
N VAL A 103 8.74 -9.46 13.96
CA VAL A 103 8.03 -8.19 13.75
C VAL A 103 8.96 -7.00 14.01
N LEU A 104 9.66 -7.00 15.15
CA LEU A 104 10.62 -5.93 15.49
C LEU A 104 11.77 -5.86 14.50
N GLY A 105 12.32 -7.00 14.07
CA GLY A 105 13.37 -7.07 13.06
C GLY A 105 12.90 -6.50 11.71
N ASN A 106 11.72 -6.88 11.24
CA ASN A 106 11.15 -6.35 10.00
C ASN A 106 10.92 -4.83 10.08
N ARG A 107 10.42 -4.35 11.22
CA ARG A 107 10.24 -2.91 11.47
C ARG A 107 11.58 -2.17 11.48
N ALA A 108 12.58 -2.69 12.19
CA ALA A 108 13.91 -2.11 12.22
C ALA A 108 14.55 -2.05 10.82
N ALA A 109 14.46 -3.11 10.03
CA ALA A 109 14.99 -3.15 8.67
C ALA A 109 14.32 -2.11 7.76
N ARG A 110 12.98 -1.96 7.83
CA ARG A 110 12.26 -0.91 7.09
C ARG A 110 12.69 0.50 7.52
N MET A 111 12.83 0.73 8.81
CA MET A 111 13.29 2.04 9.33
C MET A 111 14.74 2.35 8.89
N ILE A 112 15.62 1.35 8.81
CA ILE A 112 16.97 1.55 8.24
C ILE A 112 16.89 1.96 6.77
N ASP A 113 16.00 1.36 5.97
CA ASP A 113 15.82 1.78 4.57
C ASP A 113 15.31 3.21 4.43
N GLU A 114 14.44 3.65 5.34
CA GLU A 114 13.96 5.04 5.39
C GLU A 114 15.06 6.02 5.78
N LEU A 115 15.84 5.69 6.81
CA LEU A 115 17.01 6.48 7.22
C LEU A 115 18.04 6.56 6.09
N ARG A 116 18.28 5.46 5.39
CA ARG A 116 19.17 5.40 4.23
C ARG A 116 18.66 6.29 3.10
N ARG A 117 17.36 6.27 2.80
CA ARG A 117 16.75 7.20 1.81
C ARG A 117 16.91 8.65 2.23
N SER A 118 16.69 8.97 3.50
CA SER A 118 16.88 10.31 4.04
C SER A 118 18.33 10.78 3.90
N LEU A 119 19.29 9.93 4.26
CA LEU A 119 20.72 10.24 4.12
C LEU A 119 21.13 10.44 2.65
N ARG A 120 20.59 9.65 1.73
CA ARG A 120 20.80 9.81 0.28
C ARG A 120 20.23 11.12 -0.24
N THR A 121 18.99 11.46 0.15
CA THR A 121 18.34 12.72 -0.23
C THR A 121 19.15 13.91 0.29
N TRP A 122 19.59 13.87 1.53
CA TRP A 122 20.44 14.87 2.14
C TRP A 122 21.78 15.02 1.38
N ASN A 123 22.48 13.92 1.10
CA ASN A 123 23.73 13.93 0.36
C ASN A 123 23.56 14.48 -1.07
N THR A 124 22.51 14.04 -1.78
CA THR A 124 22.23 14.49 -3.15
C THR A 124 21.94 15.98 -3.21
N PHE A 125 21.28 16.53 -2.21
CA PHE A 125 20.98 17.96 -2.13
C PHE A 125 22.27 18.80 -2.17
N TYR A 126 23.26 18.48 -1.33
CA TYR A 126 24.51 19.27 -1.27
C TYR A 126 25.50 18.91 -2.38
N SER A 127 25.68 17.64 -2.71
CA SER A 127 26.63 17.19 -3.74
C SER A 127 26.28 17.71 -5.14
N GLY A 128 25.04 18.13 -5.37
CA GLY A 128 24.59 18.69 -6.64
C GLY A 128 25.12 20.10 -6.94
N TYR A 129 25.57 20.85 -5.92
CA TYR A 129 26.00 22.25 -6.13
C TYR A 129 27.19 22.70 -5.26
N ASP A 130 27.59 21.94 -4.23
CA ASP A 130 28.68 22.29 -3.32
C ASP A 130 29.91 21.41 -3.57
N PRO A 131 30.98 21.94 -4.22
CA PRO A 131 32.19 21.19 -4.49
C PRO A 131 32.99 20.82 -3.24
N GLU A 132 32.97 21.67 -2.19
CA GLU A 132 33.68 21.39 -0.94
C GLU A 132 32.98 20.25 -0.19
N PHE A 133 31.65 20.26 -0.16
CA PHE A 133 30.88 19.15 0.38
C PHE A 133 31.22 17.85 -0.34
N SER A 134 31.20 17.84 -1.66
CA SER A 134 31.50 16.65 -2.47
C SER A 134 32.92 16.12 -2.22
N TRP A 135 33.86 17.01 -1.99
CA TRP A 135 35.26 16.66 -1.68
C TRP A 135 35.35 15.88 -0.36
N TRP A 136 34.72 16.37 0.71
CA TRP A 136 34.79 15.75 2.02
C TRP A 136 33.85 14.53 2.17
N MET A 137 32.69 14.55 1.54
CA MET A 137 31.59 13.64 1.85
C MET A 137 31.63 12.34 1.06
N LYS A 138 32.21 12.31 -0.14
CA LYS A 138 32.11 11.16 -1.05
C LYS A 138 32.41 9.82 -0.36
N LYS A 139 33.56 9.68 0.25
CA LYS A 139 33.96 8.42 0.91
C LYS A 139 33.15 8.11 2.16
N PRO A 140 32.98 9.05 3.14
CA PRO A 140 32.13 8.81 4.30
C PRO A 140 30.70 8.38 3.94
N PHE A 141 30.10 9.04 2.96
CA PHE A 141 28.74 8.71 2.50
C PHE A 141 28.66 7.30 1.89
N ASP A 142 29.55 6.97 0.95
CA ASP A 142 29.56 5.66 0.29
C ASP A 142 29.70 4.52 1.33
N GLU A 143 30.57 4.71 2.33
CA GLU A 143 30.77 3.74 3.39
C GLU A 143 29.57 3.64 4.36
N ALA A 144 28.92 4.75 4.72
CA ALA A 144 27.75 4.75 5.59
C ALA A 144 26.51 4.19 4.87
N ASP A 145 26.29 4.54 3.60
CA ASP A 145 25.20 4.00 2.78
C ASP A 145 25.32 2.48 2.64
N LYS A 146 26.54 1.99 2.39
CA LYS A 146 26.82 0.56 2.33
C LYS A 146 26.57 -0.10 3.69
N ALA A 147 27.05 0.48 4.79
CA ALA A 147 26.88 -0.10 6.12
C ALA A 147 25.40 -0.19 6.52
N LEU A 148 24.56 0.82 6.20
CA LEU A 148 23.12 0.77 6.42
C LEU A 148 22.47 -0.36 5.63
N ASN A 149 22.82 -0.51 4.35
CA ASN A 149 22.32 -1.59 3.51
C ASN A 149 22.69 -2.97 4.04
N ASP A 150 23.95 -3.15 4.40
CA ASP A 150 24.46 -4.44 4.89
C ASP A 150 23.79 -4.80 6.23
N TYR A 151 23.62 -3.84 7.13
CA TYR A 151 22.96 -4.05 8.41
C TYR A 151 21.47 -4.40 8.26
N ALA A 152 20.74 -3.71 7.39
CA ALA A 152 19.36 -4.08 7.05
C ALA A 152 19.28 -5.50 6.51
N GLY A 153 20.23 -5.88 5.64
CA GLY A 153 20.35 -7.25 5.10
C GLY A 153 20.61 -8.30 6.20
N VAL A 154 21.48 -8.00 7.17
CA VAL A 154 21.73 -8.88 8.33
C VAL A 154 20.47 -9.08 9.15
N ILE A 155 19.73 -8.03 9.45
CA ILE A 155 18.46 -8.12 10.19
C ILE A 155 17.46 -8.98 9.43
N ARG A 156 17.26 -8.72 8.11
CA ARG A 156 16.34 -9.52 7.29
C ARG A 156 16.70 -11.01 7.30
N LYS A 157 17.96 -11.34 7.10
CA LYS A 157 18.41 -12.73 7.04
C LYS A 157 18.38 -13.43 8.40
N LYS A 158 18.98 -12.79 9.43
CA LYS A 158 19.21 -13.45 10.72
C LYS A 158 18.05 -13.33 11.71
N VAL A 159 17.26 -12.27 11.63
CA VAL A 159 16.14 -12.02 12.55
C VAL A 159 14.80 -12.36 11.92
N VAL A 160 14.55 -11.86 10.70
CA VAL A 160 13.28 -12.08 9.99
C VAL A 160 13.23 -13.46 9.34
N GLY A 161 14.35 -13.95 8.84
CA GLY A 161 14.48 -15.26 8.21
C GLY A 161 14.34 -15.22 6.69
N ALA A 162 14.68 -14.09 6.06
CA ALA A 162 14.73 -13.97 4.59
C ALA A 162 15.85 -14.87 4.02
N VAL A 163 15.56 -15.50 2.89
CA VAL A 163 16.49 -16.40 2.16
C VAL A 163 16.73 -15.84 0.77
N ASP A 164 18.01 -15.76 0.37
CA ASP A 164 18.35 -15.22 -0.95
C ASP A 164 17.72 -16.08 -2.06
N GLY A 165 17.01 -15.43 -2.99
CA GLY A 165 16.37 -16.10 -4.14
C GLY A 165 15.00 -16.73 -3.84
N GLU A 166 14.49 -16.60 -2.63
CA GLU A 166 13.13 -16.96 -2.24
C GLU A 166 12.30 -15.70 -2.00
N ASP A 167 10.97 -15.86 -1.98
CA ASP A 167 10.07 -14.81 -1.58
C ASP A 167 10.30 -14.40 -0.12
N ASP A 168 10.20 -13.12 0.18
CA ASP A 168 10.33 -12.62 1.55
C ASP A 168 9.30 -13.28 2.48
N PRO A 169 9.69 -13.67 3.71
CA PRO A 169 8.76 -14.26 4.65
C PRO A 169 7.64 -13.28 5.00
N VAL A 170 6.41 -13.77 5.02
CA VAL A 170 5.24 -12.99 5.43
C VAL A 170 5.33 -12.71 6.92
N VAL A 171 5.64 -11.47 7.27
CA VAL A 171 5.70 -10.98 8.65
C VAL A 171 4.66 -9.90 8.82
N GLY A 172 3.64 -10.16 9.65
CA GLY A 172 2.63 -9.17 10.02
C GLY A 172 3.22 -8.07 10.91
N ASP A 173 2.59 -6.91 10.92
CA ASP A 173 2.89 -5.81 11.87
C ASP A 173 1.55 -5.33 12.47
N PRO A 174 0.95 -6.11 13.40
CA PRO A 174 -0.37 -5.84 13.93
C PRO A 174 -0.40 -4.55 14.72
N ILE A 175 -1.33 -3.66 14.39
CA ILE A 175 -1.47 -2.35 15.06
C ILE A 175 -2.09 -2.45 16.46
N GLY A 176 -2.69 -3.59 16.79
CA GLY A 176 -3.38 -3.82 18.05
C GLY A 176 -4.82 -3.29 18.07
N ARG A 177 -5.58 -3.75 19.10
CA ARG A 177 -7.01 -3.46 19.20
C ARG A 177 -7.31 -1.97 19.33
N GLU A 178 -6.57 -1.25 20.15
CA GLU A 178 -6.81 0.17 20.40
C GLU A 178 -6.63 1.00 19.13
N ALA A 179 -5.55 0.75 18.37
CA ALA A 179 -5.32 1.43 17.11
C ALA A 179 -6.35 1.05 16.03
N LEU A 180 -6.81 -0.21 16.00
CA LEU A 180 -7.89 -0.62 15.11
C LEU A 180 -9.20 0.10 15.42
N LEU A 181 -9.58 0.20 16.69
CA LEU A 181 -10.76 0.96 17.10
C LEU A 181 -10.64 2.45 16.79
N ALA A 182 -9.45 3.03 16.96
CA ALA A 182 -9.20 4.42 16.58
C ALA A 182 -9.34 4.64 15.07
N ALA A 183 -8.86 3.70 14.25
CA ALA A 183 -9.02 3.73 12.79
C ALA A 183 -10.50 3.60 12.39
N LEU A 184 -11.25 2.68 12.96
CA LEU A 184 -12.70 2.56 12.73
C LEU A 184 -13.45 3.84 13.11
N GLN A 185 -13.10 4.45 14.24
CA GLN A 185 -13.70 5.72 14.66
C GLN A 185 -13.35 6.87 13.72
N HIS A 186 -12.12 6.90 13.20
CA HIS A 186 -11.70 7.90 12.21
C HIS A 186 -12.51 7.79 10.93
N GLU A 187 -12.73 6.58 10.43
CA GLU A 187 -13.58 6.29 9.27
C GLU A 187 -15.09 6.41 9.58
N MET A 188 -15.45 6.87 10.79
CA MET A 188 -16.85 6.98 11.24
C MET A 188 -17.63 5.67 11.16
N ILE A 189 -16.96 4.54 11.27
CA ILE A 189 -17.57 3.21 11.30
C ILE A 189 -18.06 2.91 12.72
N PRO A 190 -19.39 2.78 12.94
CA PRO A 190 -19.97 2.66 14.28
C PRO A 190 -19.94 1.24 14.84
N TYR A 191 -19.22 0.32 14.21
CA TYR A 191 -19.15 -1.09 14.57
C TYR A 191 -17.82 -1.46 15.22
N THR A 192 -17.86 -2.37 16.17
CA THR A 192 -16.67 -3.05 16.67
C THR A 192 -16.13 -4.07 15.66
N PRO A 193 -14.86 -4.48 15.74
CA PRO A 193 -14.31 -5.54 14.88
C PRO A 193 -15.13 -6.83 14.94
N GLU A 194 -15.64 -7.21 16.13
CA GLU A 194 -16.45 -8.41 16.32
C GLU A 194 -17.83 -8.30 15.67
N GLU A 195 -18.42 -7.12 15.68
CA GLU A 195 -19.69 -6.86 14.97
C GLU A 195 -19.48 -6.89 13.45
N LEU A 196 -18.37 -6.34 12.95
CA LEU A 196 -18.02 -6.41 11.52
C LEU A 196 -17.83 -7.86 11.05
N ILE A 197 -17.19 -8.70 11.87
CA ILE A 197 -17.05 -10.14 11.56
C ILE A 197 -18.44 -10.79 11.46
N LYS A 198 -19.34 -10.54 12.41
CA LYS A 198 -20.71 -11.09 12.36
C LYS A 198 -21.51 -10.59 11.15
N ILE A 199 -21.31 -9.34 10.75
CA ILE A 199 -21.92 -8.80 9.53
C ILE A 199 -21.36 -9.54 8.33
N ALA A 200 -20.04 -9.70 8.23
CA ALA A 200 -19.39 -10.42 7.13
C ALA A 200 -19.86 -11.88 7.04
N GLU A 201 -20.01 -12.59 8.17
CA GLU A 201 -20.53 -13.96 8.21
C GLU A 201 -21.94 -14.05 7.58
N LYS A 202 -22.84 -13.11 7.92
CA LYS A 202 -24.18 -13.05 7.32
C LYS A 202 -24.16 -12.77 5.82
N GLU A 203 -23.26 -11.88 5.39
CA GLU A 203 -23.07 -11.58 3.96
C GLU A 203 -22.50 -12.79 3.20
N PHE A 204 -21.56 -13.54 3.78
CA PHE A 204 -21.08 -14.80 3.20
C PHE A 204 -22.22 -15.83 3.05
N GLU A 205 -23.05 -16.01 4.08
CA GLU A 205 -24.22 -16.89 4.00
C GLU A 205 -25.20 -16.44 2.89
N TRP A 206 -25.41 -15.13 2.76
CA TRP A 206 -26.23 -14.58 1.68
C TRP A 206 -25.62 -14.86 0.31
N CYS A 207 -24.34 -14.58 0.11
CA CYS A 207 -23.62 -14.87 -1.12
C CYS A 207 -23.70 -16.35 -1.50
N GLU A 208 -23.51 -17.25 -0.53
CA GLU A 208 -23.60 -18.70 -0.80
C GLU A 208 -25.00 -19.13 -1.23
N ARG A 209 -26.05 -18.58 -0.63
CA ARG A 209 -27.44 -18.84 -1.06
C ARG A 209 -27.68 -18.35 -2.50
N GLU A 210 -27.22 -17.16 -2.84
CA GLU A 210 -27.37 -16.60 -4.18
C GLU A 210 -26.57 -17.39 -5.23
N TYR A 211 -25.35 -17.83 -4.89
CA TYR A 211 -24.59 -18.71 -5.76
C TYR A 211 -25.28 -20.05 -6.02
N LYS A 212 -25.85 -20.67 -4.98
CA LYS A 212 -26.63 -21.91 -5.14
C LYS A 212 -27.88 -21.69 -6.00
N ARG A 213 -28.60 -20.59 -5.78
CA ARG A 213 -29.75 -20.22 -6.60
C ARG A 213 -29.36 -20.07 -8.08
N ALA A 214 -28.31 -19.34 -8.36
CA ALA A 214 -27.79 -19.17 -9.73
C ALA A 214 -27.37 -20.51 -10.37
N ALA A 215 -26.75 -21.41 -9.60
CA ALA A 215 -26.39 -22.74 -10.06
C ALA A 215 -27.61 -23.59 -10.39
N GLN A 216 -28.67 -23.52 -9.56
CA GLN A 216 -29.96 -24.17 -9.84
C GLN A 216 -30.60 -23.63 -11.12
N ASP A 217 -30.64 -22.32 -11.33
CA ASP A 217 -31.14 -21.67 -12.55
C ASP A 217 -30.36 -22.10 -13.81
N MET A 218 -29.07 -22.45 -13.64
CA MET A 218 -28.21 -22.99 -14.70
C MET A 218 -28.37 -24.50 -14.89
N GLY A 219 -29.23 -25.18 -14.13
CA GLY A 219 -29.44 -26.64 -14.17
C GLY A 219 -28.29 -27.46 -13.55
N LEU A 220 -27.49 -26.88 -12.66
CA LEU A 220 -26.32 -27.51 -12.02
C LEU A 220 -26.58 -27.91 -10.55
N GLY A 221 -27.84 -27.87 -10.09
CA GLY A 221 -28.16 -28.10 -8.68
C GLY A 221 -27.47 -27.08 -7.77
N ASP A 222 -26.98 -27.54 -6.60
CA ASP A 222 -26.31 -26.67 -5.64
C ASP A 222 -24.80 -26.48 -5.92
N ASP A 223 -24.29 -27.04 -7.02
CA ASP A 223 -22.87 -26.97 -7.38
C ASP A 223 -22.50 -25.62 -8.02
N TRP A 224 -22.48 -24.60 -7.18
CA TRP A 224 -22.14 -23.24 -7.63
C TRP A 224 -20.71 -23.10 -8.15
N ARG A 225 -19.78 -23.98 -7.75
CA ARG A 225 -18.41 -23.98 -8.26
C ARG A 225 -18.36 -24.35 -9.74
N LYS A 226 -19.15 -25.37 -10.13
CA LYS A 226 -19.32 -25.69 -11.57
C LYS A 226 -20.03 -24.58 -12.33
N ALA A 227 -20.99 -23.92 -11.73
CA ALA A 227 -21.65 -22.77 -12.35
C ALA A 227 -20.65 -21.64 -12.61
N LEU A 228 -19.81 -21.31 -11.63
CA LEU A 228 -18.75 -20.32 -11.77
C LEU A 228 -17.74 -20.74 -12.84
N GLU A 229 -17.25 -21.98 -12.82
CA GLU A 229 -16.34 -22.50 -13.85
C GLU A 229 -16.94 -22.37 -15.27
N LYS A 230 -18.22 -22.72 -15.44
CA LYS A 230 -18.91 -22.57 -16.71
C LYS A 230 -18.97 -21.12 -17.18
N THR A 231 -19.20 -20.16 -16.30
CA THR A 231 -19.20 -18.73 -16.63
C THR A 231 -17.83 -18.21 -17.04
N THR A 232 -16.74 -18.73 -16.44
CA THR A 232 -15.38 -18.33 -16.80
C THR A 232 -14.96 -18.82 -18.19
N GLN A 233 -15.60 -19.85 -18.75
CA GLN A 233 -15.32 -20.30 -20.12
C GLN A 233 -15.88 -19.35 -21.19
N ASN A 234 -16.73 -18.40 -20.81
CA ASN A 234 -17.31 -17.41 -21.72
C ASN A 234 -16.42 -16.15 -21.76
N TYR A 235 -15.27 -16.21 -22.40
CA TYR A 235 -14.31 -15.10 -22.52
C TYR A 235 -14.14 -14.66 -23.98
N MET A 236 -13.66 -13.41 -24.16
CA MET A 236 -13.37 -12.84 -25.47
C MET A 236 -12.08 -13.44 -26.06
N LYS A 237 -11.96 -13.42 -27.38
CA LYS A 237 -10.68 -13.72 -28.04
C LYS A 237 -9.60 -12.71 -27.61
N PRO A 238 -8.33 -13.15 -27.61
CA PRO A 238 -7.22 -12.23 -27.34
C PRO A 238 -7.30 -10.96 -28.22
N GLY A 239 -7.19 -9.79 -27.60
CA GLY A 239 -7.27 -8.49 -28.27
C GLY A 239 -8.67 -7.88 -28.40
N GLU A 240 -9.74 -8.62 -28.09
CA GLU A 240 -11.11 -8.11 -28.16
C GLU A 240 -11.63 -7.51 -26.84
N GLN A 241 -10.92 -7.68 -25.72
CA GLN A 241 -11.32 -7.14 -24.41
C GLN A 241 -11.57 -5.63 -24.41
N PRO A 242 -10.75 -4.77 -25.05
CA PRO A 242 -11.03 -3.33 -25.09
C PRO A 242 -12.37 -2.99 -25.75
N LYS A 243 -12.77 -3.74 -26.78
CA LYS A 243 -14.06 -3.58 -27.44
C LYS A 243 -15.21 -3.98 -26.52
N LEU A 244 -15.07 -5.09 -25.81
CA LEU A 244 -16.06 -5.54 -24.83
C LEU A 244 -16.25 -4.51 -23.72
N ILE A 245 -15.16 -3.98 -23.15
CA ILE A 245 -15.23 -2.99 -22.08
C ILE A 245 -15.99 -1.74 -22.53
N ARG A 246 -15.71 -1.23 -23.73
CA ARG A 246 -16.44 -0.10 -24.29
C ARG A 246 -17.93 -0.41 -24.45
N GLN A 247 -18.25 -1.56 -25.02
CA GLN A 247 -19.65 -1.98 -25.18
C GLN A 247 -20.38 -2.05 -23.83
N LEU A 248 -19.76 -2.66 -22.81
CA LEU A 248 -20.34 -2.77 -21.47
C LEU A 248 -20.52 -1.41 -20.79
N ALA A 249 -19.59 -0.46 -21.01
CA ALA A 249 -19.72 0.91 -20.52
C ALA A 249 -20.89 1.63 -21.17
N ASP A 250 -21.05 1.52 -22.49
CA ASP A 250 -22.15 2.14 -23.24
C ASP A 250 -23.52 1.51 -22.85
N GLU A 251 -23.57 0.18 -22.65
CA GLU A 251 -24.76 -0.51 -22.13
C GLU A 251 -25.15 0.00 -20.74
N ALA A 252 -24.18 0.18 -19.84
CA ALA A 252 -24.42 0.67 -18.48
C ALA A 252 -25.00 2.09 -18.50
N VAL A 253 -24.40 2.99 -19.27
CA VAL A 253 -24.87 4.36 -19.42
C VAL A 253 -26.30 4.39 -19.97
N SER A 254 -26.58 3.68 -21.06
CA SER A 254 -27.91 3.59 -21.64
C SER A 254 -28.96 3.07 -20.65
N PHE A 255 -28.62 1.99 -19.93
CA PHE A 255 -29.51 1.42 -18.91
C PHE A 255 -29.86 2.40 -17.78
N LEU A 256 -28.89 3.18 -17.32
CA LEU A 256 -29.07 4.14 -16.24
C LEU A 256 -29.87 5.38 -16.69
N GLU A 257 -29.57 5.89 -17.89
CA GLU A 257 -30.29 7.06 -18.47
C GLU A 257 -31.74 6.74 -18.80
N GLU A 258 -32.02 5.61 -19.47
CA GLU A 258 -33.39 5.16 -19.84
C GLU A 258 -34.29 5.01 -18.60
N ARG A 259 -33.71 4.67 -17.43
CA ARG A 259 -34.46 4.46 -16.19
C ARG A 259 -34.35 5.62 -15.21
N ASN A 260 -33.62 6.66 -15.57
CA ASN A 260 -33.38 7.85 -14.73
C ASN A 260 -32.91 7.47 -13.32
N LEU A 261 -31.95 6.54 -13.22
CA LEU A 261 -31.48 6.02 -11.93
C LEU A 261 -30.44 6.89 -11.27
N VAL A 262 -29.63 7.59 -12.06
CA VAL A 262 -28.57 8.49 -11.58
C VAL A 262 -28.29 9.55 -12.64
N THR A 263 -27.93 10.76 -12.19
CA THR A 263 -27.48 11.84 -13.09
C THR A 263 -26.06 11.56 -13.57
N ILE A 264 -25.85 11.46 -14.87
CA ILE A 264 -24.53 11.23 -15.46
C ILE A 264 -24.11 12.51 -16.20
N PRO A 265 -23.10 13.26 -15.69
CA PRO A 265 -22.56 14.42 -16.39
C PRO A 265 -22.03 14.04 -17.78
N THR A 266 -22.23 14.89 -18.77
CA THR A 266 -21.74 14.63 -20.13
C THR A 266 -20.23 14.40 -20.18
N LEU A 267 -19.45 15.14 -19.35
CA LEU A 267 -18.02 14.97 -19.23
C LEU A 267 -17.63 13.59 -18.70
N ALA A 268 -18.32 13.05 -17.71
CA ALA A 268 -18.06 11.73 -17.18
C ALA A 268 -18.16 10.64 -18.28
N LYS A 269 -19.11 10.76 -19.21
CA LYS A 269 -19.23 9.84 -20.35
C LYS A 269 -18.09 9.96 -21.36
N GLN A 270 -17.42 11.11 -21.42
CA GLN A 270 -16.42 11.43 -22.46
C GLN A 270 -14.98 11.31 -21.99
N LEU A 271 -14.72 11.46 -20.70
CA LEU A 271 -13.36 11.60 -20.17
C LEU A 271 -12.68 10.29 -19.75
N TRP A 272 -13.42 9.21 -19.52
CA TRP A 272 -12.79 7.96 -19.13
C TRP A 272 -11.87 7.43 -20.24
N ARG A 273 -10.75 6.87 -19.84
CA ARG A 273 -9.71 6.36 -20.73
C ARG A 273 -9.38 4.91 -20.41
N MET A 274 -8.78 4.25 -21.36
CA MET A 274 -8.35 2.85 -21.23
C MET A 274 -6.88 2.74 -21.59
N GLU A 275 -6.14 1.98 -20.79
CA GLU A 275 -4.77 1.60 -21.06
C GLU A 275 -4.60 0.08 -20.93
N MET A 276 -3.59 -0.48 -21.61
CA MET A 276 -3.21 -1.87 -21.42
C MET A 276 -2.16 -1.96 -20.32
N MET A 277 -2.36 -2.87 -19.37
CA MET A 277 -1.41 -3.08 -18.27
C MET A 277 -0.07 -3.60 -18.77
N THR A 278 1.03 -3.15 -18.14
CA THR A 278 2.34 -3.76 -18.40
C THR A 278 2.40 -5.19 -17.88
N PRO A 279 3.24 -6.07 -18.46
CA PRO A 279 3.41 -7.43 -17.98
C PRO A 279 3.80 -7.53 -16.51
N GLU A 280 4.62 -6.59 -16.01
CA GLU A 280 5.06 -6.55 -14.60
C GLU A 280 3.89 -6.26 -13.67
N ARG A 281 3.04 -5.30 -14.03
CA ARG A 281 1.85 -4.96 -13.23
C ARG A 281 0.87 -6.13 -13.17
N GLN A 282 0.71 -6.90 -14.24
CA GLN A 282 -0.18 -8.05 -14.30
C GLN A 282 0.22 -9.21 -13.38
N LYS A 283 1.50 -9.31 -12.96
CA LYS A 283 1.95 -10.33 -12.00
C LYS A 283 1.33 -10.14 -10.62
N VAL A 284 1.05 -8.90 -10.23
CA VAL A 284 0.46 -8.56 -8.93
C VAL A 284 -1.00 -8.11 -9.05
N ASN A 285 -1.47 -7.84 -10.27
CA ASN A 285 -2.81 -7.37 -10.56
C ASN A 285 -3.34 -8.00 -11.85
N PRO A 286 -3.75 -9.29 -11.80
CA PRO A 286 -4.13 -10.06 -12.99
C PRO A 286 -5.49 -9.70 -13.59
N TYR A 287 -6.25 -8.85 -12.91
CA TYR A 287 -7.56 -8.36 -13.37
C TYR A 287 -7.45 -6.90 -13.79
N PHE A 288 -8.39 -6.42 -14.62
CA PHE A 288 -8.42 -5.01 -14.91
C PHE A 288 -8.98 -4.20 -13.73
N THR A 289 -8.49 -2.97 -13.60
CA THR A 289 -8.83 -2.03 -12.52
C THR A 289 -9.17 -0.67 -13.11
N GLY A 290 -9.88 0.15 -12.37
CA GLY A 290 -10.36 1.46 -12.81
C GLY A 290 -9.89 2.62 -11.94
N GLY A 291 -10.65 3.69 -12.01
CA GLY A 291 -10.40 5.02 -11.51
C GLY A 291 -10.53 6.02 -12.65
N GLU A 292 -9.64 7.01 -12.78
CA GLU A 292 -9.61 7.91 -13.95
C GLU A 292 -9.32 7.17 -15.26
N VAL A 293 -8.56 6.09 -15.20
CA VAL A 293 -8.17 5.26 -16.32
C VAL A 293 -8.48 3.80 -16.02
N ILE A 294 -9.19 3.13 -16.92
CA ILE A 294 -9.38 1.68 -16.82
C ILE A 294 -8.15 0.97 -17.38
N SER A 295 -7.45 0.25 -16.52
CA SER A 295 -6.26 -0.52 -16.90
C SER A 295 -6.64 -1.97 -17.18
N VAL A 296 -6.39 -2.45 -18.38
CA VAL A 296 -6.86 -3.77 -18.86
C VAL A 296 -5.72 -4.78 -18.82
N SER A 297 -5.92 -5.89 -18.11
CA SER A 297 -5.02 -7.05 -18.20
C SER A 297 -5.35 -7.89 -19.44
N PHE A 298 -4.35 -8.55 -19.99
CA PHE A 298 -4.45 -9.37 -21.20
C PHE A 298 -3.34 -10.42 -21.24
N PRO A 299 -3.50 -11.52 -21.97
CA PRO A 299 -2.44 -12.50 -22.17
C PRO A 299 -1.20 -11.89 -22.81
N THR A 300 -0.05 -11.95 -22.13
CA THR A 300 1.24 -11.44 -22.64
C THR A 300 2.12 -12.54 -23.19
N ASP A 301 3.14 -12.17 -23.98
CA ASP A 301 4.06 -13.14 -24.62
C ASP A 301 4.86 -13.96 -23.61
N GLY A 302 5.18 -13.37 -22.44
CA GLY A 302 5.89 -14.05 -21.37
C GLY A 302 5.08 -15.09 -20.60
N MET A 303 3.76 -15.18 -20.82
CA MET A 303 2.88 -16.16 -20.18
C MET A 303 2.91 -17.50 -20.91
N GLY A 304 2.93 -18.60 -20.15
CA GLY A 304 2.67 -19.94 -20.68
C GLY A 304 1.22 -20.08 -21.17
N HIS A 305 0.93 -21.19 -21.88
CA HIS A 305 -0.40 -21.38 -22.45
C HIS A 305 -1.53 -21.38 -21.41
N GLU A 306 -1.35 -22.11 -20.31
CA GLU A 306 -2.35 -22.17 -19.23
C GLU A 306 -2.51 -20.82 -18.51
N GLU A 307 -1.43 -20.06 -18.33
CA GLU A 307 -1.50 -18.70 -17.76
C GLU A 307 -2.28 -17.75 -18.68
N LYS A 308 -2.10 -17.86 -20.02
CA LYS A 308 -2.88 -17.10 -20.99
C LYS A 308 -4.37 -17.44 -20.90
N LEU A 309 -4.71 -18.72 -20.81
CA LEU A 309 -6.09 -19.15 -20.61
C LEU A 309 -6.66 -18.69 -19.27
N MET A 310 -5.88 -18.75 -18.21
CA MET A 310 -6.28 -18.28 -16.89
C MET A 310 -6.55 -16.76 -16.89
N SER A 311 -5.71 -15.96 -17.56
CA SER A 311 -5.93 -14.53 -17.75
C SER A 311 -7.25 -14.25 -18.49
N LEU A 312 -7.55 -14.99 -19.55
CA LEU A 312 -8.82 -14.85 -20.29
C LEU A 312 -10.03 -15.26 -19.45
N ARG A 313 -9.94 -16.38 -18.73
CA ARG A 313 -11.01 -16.88 -17.84
C ARG A 313 -11.28 -15.91 -16.69
N GLY A 314 -10.22 -15.37 -16.08
CA GLY A 314 -10.32 -14.36 -15.02
C GLY A 314 -10.94 -13.04 -15.49
N ASN A 315 -10.87 -12.76 -16.81
CA ASN A 315 -11.51 -11.62 -17.46
C ASN A 315 -12.63 -12.07 -18.41
N SER A 316 -13.45 -13.04 -17.96
CA SER A 316 -14.61 -13.51 -18.72
C SER A 316 -15.65 -12.39 -18.90
N ILE A 317 -16.55 -12.54 -19.88
CA ILE A 317 -17.58 -11.53 -20.18
C ILE A 317 -18.41 -11.16 -18.95
N HIS A 318 -18.72 -12.14 -18.09
CA HIS A 318 -19.51 -11.91 -16.88
C HIS A 318 -18.73 -11.14 -15.82
N LEU A 319 -17.45 -11.47 -15.59
CA LEU A 319 -16.57 -10.73 -14.68
C LEU A 319 -16.25 -9.33 -15.21
N CYS A 320 -15.99 -9.20 -16.52
CA CYS A 320 -15.83 -7.90 -17.17
C CYS A 320 -17.05 -7.01 -16.96
N ARG A 321 -18.26 -7.54 -17.05
CA ARG A 321 -19.49 -6.76 -16.83
C ARG A 321 -19.55 -6.21 -15.41
N ALA A 322 -19.34 -7.05 -14.42
CA ALA A 322 -19.32 -6.61 -13.02
C ALA A 322 -18.23 -5.55 -12.76
N THR A 323 -17.02 -5.77 -13.27
CA THR A 323 -15.89 -4.86 -13.07
C THR A 323 -16.10 -3.53 -13.80
N VAL A 324 -16.58 -3.53 -15.05
CA VAL A 324 -16.85 -2.28 -15.81
C VAL A 324 -17.85 -1.39 -15.05
N HIS A 325 -18.93 -1.98 -14.52
CA HIS A 325 -19.91 -1.20 -13.76
C HIS A 325 -19.35 -0.68 -12.45
N HIS A 326 -18.45 -1.42 -11.81
CA HIS A 326 -17.77 -1.02 -10.57
C HIS A 326 -16.73 0.08 -10.82
N GLU A 327 -15.97 -0.03 -11.91
CA GLU A 327 -14.83 0.87 -12.15
C GLU A 327 -15.21 2.12 -12.94
N LEU A 328 -16.21 2.08 -13.81
CA LEU A 328 -16.59 3.21 -14.64
C LEU A 328 -17.89 3.86 -14.16
N ILE A 329 -18.99 3.60 -14.81
CA ILE A 329 -20.32 4.18 -14.55
C ILE A 329 -21.31 3.03 -14.32
N PRO A 330 -21.96 3.00 -13.14
CA PRO A 330 -22.06 4.03 -12.08
C PRO A 330 -20.98 4.00 -10.99
N GLY A 331 -19.87 3.35 -11.19
CA GLY A 331 -18.83 3.09 -10.21
C GLY A 331 -17.86 4.25 -9.97
N HIS A 332 -16.59 3.90 -9.71
CA HIS A 332 -15.55 4.85 -9.27
C HIS A 332 -15.41 6.09 -10.15
N HIS A 333 -15.42 5.94 -11.49
CA HIS A 333 -15.25 7.08 -12.41
C HIS A 333 -16.40 8.09 -12.31
N LEU A 334 -17.63 7.66 -12.03
CA LEU A 334 -18.74 8.60 -11.87
C LEU A 334 -18.67 9.34 -10.53
N GLN A 335 -18.01 8.75 -9.53
CA GLN A 335 -17.93 9.29 -8.19
C GLN A 335 -16.78 10.30 -8.02
N LEU A 336 -15.72 10.21 -8.84
CA LEU A 336 -14.59 11.13 -8.88
C LEU A 336 -14.91 12.38 -9.69
#